data_94ffe2105678462c1265172e3c02786c
#
_entry.id   94ffe2105678462c1265172e3c02786c
#
_cell.length_a   1.000
_cell.length_b   1.000
_cell.length_c   1.000
_cell.angle_alpha   90.00
_cell.angle_beta   90.00
_cell.angle_gamma   90.00
#
_symmetry.space_group_name_H-M   'P 1'
#
loop_
_entity.id
_entity.type
_entity.pdbx_description
1 polymer ?
#
loop_
_entity_poly.entity_id
_entity_poly.type
_entity_poly.pdbx_seq_one_letter_code
_entity_poly.pdbx_strand_id
1 'polypeptide(L)'
;MATSLYDMSVASYLQTLGGVAHVLQRGLDHFADSANEIVEVRLHDDMLPMRFQIWSVAHHSAGAIAGLKSGVFHPPAAMPELDYAGLQKVVADAQESLGKETPDTIEALAGKDVVFQFGDFKMPFTAETFVMSFSLPNFYFHATTAYDILRTKGVPLGKRDFMGKLRMKV
;
A
#
# COMPACT_ATOMS: atom_id res chain seq x y z
N MET A 1 -13.38 6.91 -22.73
CA MET A 1 -13.86 5.87 -21.80
C MET A 1 -13.74 6.44 -20.39
N ALA A 2 -14.72 6.20 -19.53
CA ALA A 2 -14.61 6.57 -18.12
C ALA A 2 -13.53 5.70 -17.45
N THR A 3 -12.82 6.23 -16.46
CA THR A 3 -11.86 5.47 -15.65
C THR A 3 -12.64 4.45 -14.82
N SER A 4 -12.25 3.17 -14.87
CA SER A 4 -12.94 2.10 -14.18
C SER A 4 -12.55 2.01 -12.70
N LEU A 5 -13.37 1.36 -11.87
CA LEU A 5 -13.02 1.09 -10.46
C LEU A 5 -11.75 0.23 -10.37
N TYR A 6 -11.56 -0.71 -11.31
CA TYR A 6 -10.33 -1.51 -11.42
C TYR A 6 -9.11 -0.63 -11.68
N ASP A 7 -9.20 0.32 -12.63
CA ASP A 7 -8.08 1.22 -12.95
C ASP A 7 -7.71 2.14 -11.80
N MET A 8 -8.71 2.65 -11.08
CA MET A 8 -8.52 3.52 -9.91
C MET A 8 -7.93 2.77 -8.72
N SER A 9 -8.27 1.49 -8.54
CA SER A 9 -7.87 0.69 -7.40
C SER A 9 -6.73 -0.29 -7.75
N VAL A 10 -7.04 -1.48 -8.20
CA VAL A 10 -6.08 -2.59 -8.39
C VAL A 10 -4.91 -2.18 -9.26
N ALA A 11 -5.15 -1.57 -10.42
CA ALA A 11 -4.08 -1.19 -11.33
C ALA A 11 -3.17 -0.09 -10.73
N SER A 12 -3.74 0.86 -9.98
CA SER A 12 -2.99 1.92 -9.29
C SER A 12 -2.19 1.37 -8.10
N TYR A 13 -2.78 0.46 -7.31
CA TYR A 13 -2.07 -0.22 -6.23
C TYR A 13 -0.89 -1.05 -6.76
N LEU A 14 -1.11 -1.89 -7.78
CA LEU A 14 -0.05 -2.73 -8.35
C LEU A 14 1.12 -1.91 -8.90
N GLN A 15 0.84 -0.78 -9.56
CA GLN A 15 1.89 0.11 -10.04
C GLN A 15 2.78 0.61 -8.90
N THR A 16 2.19 1.15 -7.85
CA THR A 16 2.95 1.73 -6.72
C THR A 16 3.59 0.64 -5.84
N LEU A 17 2.92 -0.51 -5.63
CA LEU A 17 3.52 -1.66 -4.95
C LEU A 17 4.78 -2.15 -5.68
N GLY A 18 4.79 -2.11 -7.02
CA GLY A 18 6.00 -2.38 -7.80
C GLY A 18 7.14 -1.40 -7.49
N GLY A 19 6.83 -0.12 -7.33
CA GLY A 19 7.77 0.89 -6.86
C GLY A 19 8.25 0.63 -5.43
N VAL A 20 7.33 0.33 -4.50
CA VAL A 20 7.66 0.00 -3.10
C VAL A 20 8.56 -1.23 -3.02
N ALA A 21 8.24 -2.31 -3.74
CA ALA A 21 9.09 -3.50 -3.81
C ALA A 21 10.50 -3.18 -4.30
N HIS A 22 10.60 -2.34 -5.35
CA HIS A 22 11.89 -1.90 -5.90
C HIS A 22 12.68 -1.08 -4.87
N VAL A 23 12.07 -0.09 -4.20
CA VAL A 23 12.79 0.72 -3.21
C VAL A 23 13.20 -0.09 -1.98
N LEU A 24 12.41 -1.09 -1.56
CA LEU A 24 12.82 -2.04 -0.52
C LEU A 24 14.02 -2.88 -0.96
N GLN A 25 14.06 -3.36 -2.21
CA GLN A 25 15.22 -4.09 -2.72
C GLN A 25 16.47 -3.21 -2.75
N ARG A 26 16.35 -1.96 -3.21
CA ARG A 26 17.44 -0.99 -3.17
C ARG A 26 17.93 -0.69 -1.75
N GLY A 27 17.00 -0.67 -0.79
CA GLY A 27 17.34 -0.55 0.63
C GLY A 27 18.13 -1.76 1.13
N LEU A 28 17.68 -2.98 0.82
CA LEU A 28 18.40 -4.21 1.17
C LEU A 28 19.82 -4.22 0.58
N ASP A 29 19.96 -3.88 -0.70
CA ASP A 29 21.25 -3.81 -1.38
C ASP A 29 22.21 -2.78 -0.73
N HIS A 30 21.66 -1.68 -0.22
CA HIS A 30 22.43 -0.60 0.41
C HIS A 30 22.86 -0.94 1.84
N PHE A 31 21.97 -1.51 2.65
CA PHE A 31 22.22 -1.80 4.08
C PHE A 31 22.83 -3.18 4.31
N ALA A 32 22.65 -4.11 3.37
CA ALA A 32 23.12 -5.50 3.49
C ALA A 32 22.75 -6.12 4.85
N ASP A 33 23.73 -6.54 5.62
CA ASP A 33 23.52 -7.21 6.93
C ASP A 33 22.87 -6.30 7.99
N SER A 34 22.92 -4.97 7.82
CA SER A 34 22.30 -4.01 8.75
C SER A 34 20.86 -3.62 8.36
N ALA A 35 20.26 -4.25 7.35
CA ALA A 35 18.91 -3.88 6.86
C ALA A 35 17.84 -3.94 7.97
N ASN A 36 17.98 -4.83 8.94
CA ASN A 36 17.02 -4.94 10.04
C ASN A 36 17.01 -3.70 10.97
N GLU A 37 18.08 -2.91 11.02
CA GLU A 37 18.13 -1.67 11.80
C GLU A 37 17.16 -0.60 11.29
N ILE A 38 16.74 -0.70 10.01
CA ILE A 38 15.81 0.24 9.38
C ILE A 38 14.37 -0.03 9.77
N VAL A 39 14.04 -1.24 10.19
CA VAL A 39 12.65 -1.67 10.46
C VAL A 39 11.96 -0.80 11.51
N GLU A 40 12.70 -0.35 12.53
CA GLU A 40 12.19 0.52 13.59
C GLU A 40 12.46 2.02 13.36
N VAL A 41 13.08 2.40 12.25
CA VAL A 41 13.35 3.80 11.95
C VAL A 41 12.06 4.55 11.65
N ARG A 42 11.96 5.76 12.21
CA ARG A 42 10.84 6.71 12.02
C ARG A 42 11.32 7.89 11.18
N LEU A 43 10.42 8.44 10.36
CA LEU A 43 10.71 9.68 9.63
C LEU A 43 10.76 10.89 10.57
N HIS A 44 9.89 10.90 11.59
CA HIS A 44 9.84 11.87 12.68
C HIS A 44 9.49 11.15 13.98
N ASP A 45 9.86 11.71 15.14
CA ASP A 45 9.75 11.05 16.44
C ASP A 45 8.32 10.62 16.82
N ASP A 46 7.32 11.40 16.40
CA ASP A 46 5.90 11.12 16.63
C ASP A 46 5.24 10.25 15.55
N MET A 47 5.97 9.89 14.49
CA MET A 47 5.47 9.00 13.43
C MET A 47 5.73 7.54 13.77
N LEU A 48 4.92 6.64 13.23
CA LEU A 48 5.12 5.20 13.34
C LEU A 48 6.28 4.72 12.45
N PRO A 49 6.99 3.62 12.83
CA PRO A 49 8.22 3.20 12.18
C PRO A 49 8.02 2.61 10.78
N MET A 50 9.14 2.35 10.07
CA MET A 50 9.18 1.79 8.72
C MET A 50 8.28 0.56 8.57
N ARG A 51 8.33 -0.39 9.52
CA ARG A 51 7.50 -1.60 9.48
C ARG A 51 6.01 -1.28 9.44
N PHE A 52 5.55 -0.26 10.18
CA PHE A 52 4.15 0.16 10.15
C PHE A 52 3.78 0.78 8.81
N GLN A 53 4.69 1.53 8.19
CA GLN A 53 4.44 2.12 6.88
C GLN A 53 4.19 1.02 5.84
N ILE A 54 5.04 0.00 5.80
CA ILE A 54 4.89 -1.11 4.85
C ILE A 54 3.66 -1.97 5.16
N TRP A 55 3.37 -2.24 6.44
CA TRP A 55 2.13 -2.92 6.85
C TRP A 55 0.89 -2.18 6.38
N SER A 56 0.88 -0.85 6.55
CA SER A 56 -0.23 0.02 6.11
C SER A 56 -0.35 0.10 4.58
N VAL A 57 0.76 0.03 3.85
CA VAL A 57 0.75 -0.06 2.38
C VAL A 57 -0.03 -1.31 1.92
N ALA A 58 0.24 -2.48 2.50
CA ALA A 58 -0.50 -3.70 2.18
C ALA A 58 -1.96 -3.61 2.62
N HIS A 59 -2.22 -3.06 3.81
CA HIS A 59 -3.57 -2.89 4.35
C HIS A 59 -4.43 -1.97 3.48
N HIS A 60 -3.89 -0.82 3.05
CA HIS A 60 -4.62 0.14 2.20
C HIS A 60 -4.58 -0.20 0.70
N SER A 61 -4.06 -1.37 0.31
CA SER A 61 -4.10 -1.89 -1.06
C SER A 61 -4.86 -3.22 -1.12
N ALA A 62 -4.23 -4.36 -0.84
CA ALA A 62 -4.90 -5.66 -0.85
C ALA A 62 -6.02 -5.74 0.22
N GLY A 63 -5.80 -5.20 1.42
CA GLY A 63 -6.82 -5.10 2.46
C GLY A 63 -8.01 -4.22 2.05
N ALA A 64 -7.76 -3.13 1.32
CA ALA A 64 -8.83 -2.28 0.79
C ALA A 64 -9.73 -3.03 -0.20
N ILE A 65 -9.17 -3.85 -1.10
CA ILE A 65 -9.95 -4.69 -2.01
C ILE A 65 -10.77 -5.73 -1.25
N ALA A 66 -10.19 -6.34 -0.21
CA ALA A 66 -10.95 -7.24 0.67
C ALA A 66 -12.11 -6.51 1.38
N GLY A 67 -11.89 -5.27 1.84
CA GLY A 67 -12.90 -4.39 2.41
C GLY A 67 -14.02 -4.05 1.43
N LEU A 68 -13.68 -3.73 0.17
CA LEU A 68 -14.68 -3.53 -0.89
C LEU A 68 -15.58 -4.76 -1.08
N LYS A 69 -14.98 -5.95 -1.10
CA LYS A 69 -15.72 -7.21 -1.30
C LYS A 69 -16.63 -7.56 -0.13
N SER A 70 -16.20 -7.27 1.09
CA SER A 70 -16.98 -7.56 2.31
C SER A 70 -18.00 -6.47 2.65
N GLY A 71 -17.86 -5.27 2.09
CA GLY A 71 -18.63 -4.08 2.45
C GLY A 71 -18.20 -3.40 3.75
N VAL A 72 -17.15 -3.92 4.42
CA VAL A 72 -16.62 -3.35 5.67
C VAL A 72 -15.09 -3.34 5.65
N PHE A 73 -14.51 -2.21 6.02
CA PHE A 73 -13.08 -2.04 6.18
C PHE A 73 -12.76 -1.62 7.62
N HIS A 74 -11.86 -2.34 8.27
CA HIS A 74 -11.43 -2.06 9.64
C HIS A 74 -10.01 -1.51 9.69
N PRO A 75 -9.58 -0.84 10.78
CA PRO A 75 -8.17 -0.59 11.01
C PRO A 75 -7.36 -1.88 10.91
N PRO A 76 -6.05 -1.79 10.60
CA PRO A 76 -5.23 -2.98 10.50
C PRO A 76 -5.22 -3.75 11.82
N ALA A 77 -5.24 -5.07 11.75
CA ALA A 77 -5.03 -5.94 12.90
C ALA A 77 -3.64 -5.65 13.54
N ALA A 78 -3.42 -6.17 14.74
CA ALA A 78 -2.13 -6.07 15.38
C ALA A 78 -1.03 -6.54 14.42
N MET A 79 -0.05 -5.65 14.20
CA MET A 79 1.06 -5.94 13.30
C MET A 79 1.98 -6.99 13.96
N PRO A 80 2.35 -8.07 13.24
CA PRO A 80 3.32 -9.02 13.74
C PRO A 80 4.70 -8.38 13.83
N GLU A 81 5.62 -9.02 14.56
CA GLU A 81 7.02 -8.69 14.45
C GLU A 81 7.51 -9.04 13.03
N LEU A 82 8.15 -8.06 12.39
CA LEU A 82 8.65 -8.20 11.03
C LEU A 82 10.11 -7.75 11.00
N ASP A 83 10.96 -8.56 10.41
CA ASP A 83 12.29 -8.17 9.95
C ASP A 83 12.21 -7.56 8.54
N TYR A 84 13.33 -7.16 7.97
CA TYR A 84 13.35 -6.54 6.65
C TYR A 84 12.84 -7.48 5.55
N ALA A 85 13.17 -8.76 5.61
CA ALA A 85 12.65 -9.77 4.67
C ALA A 85 11.13 -9.93 4.81
N GLY A 86 10.61 -9.85 6.04
CA GLY A 86 9.18 -9.80 6.33
C GLY A 86 8.49 -8.61 5.68
N LEU A 87 9.12 -7.42 5.66
CA LEU A 87 8.58 -6.25 4.94
C LEU A 87 8.47 -6.50 3.43
N GLN A 88 9.52 -7.09 2.82
CA GLN A 88 9.48 -7.45 1.41
C GLN A 88 8.38 -8.48 1.11
N LYS A 89 8.22 -9.47 2.00
CA LYS A 89 7.16 -10.48 1.88
C LYS A 89 5.77 -9.87 1.96
N VAL A 90 5.51 -8.96 2.87
CA VAL A 90 4.21 -8.25 3.01
C VAL A 90 3.82 -7.56 1.69
N VAL A 91 4.78 -6.90 1.02
CA VAL A 91 4.54 -6.26 -0.28
C VAL A 91 4.29 -7.29 -1.37
N ALA A 92 5.08 -8.37 -1.41
CA ALA A 92 4.91 -9.43 -2.40
C ALA A 92 3.56 -10.15 -2.27
N ASP A 93 3.12 -10.46 -1.04
CA ASP A 93 1.82 -11.07 -0.76
C ASP A 93 0.67 -10.16 -1.21
N ALA A 94 0.79 -8.84 -0.99
CA ALA A 94 -0.19 -7.87 -1.47
C ALA A 94 -0.26 -7.82 -3.00
N GLN A 95 0.89 -7.84 -3.68
CA GLN A 95 0.95 -7.89 -5.15
C GLN A 95 0.33 -9.20 -5.69
N GLU A 96 0.64 -10.33 -5.08
CA GLU A 96 0.08 -11.62 -5.48
C GLU A 96 -1.45 -11.65 -5.31
N SER A 97 -1.95 -11.15 -4.18
CA SER A 97 -3.38 -11.06 -3.91
C SER A 97 -4.11 -10.20 -4.94
N LEU A 98 -3.58 -9.00 -5.21
CA LEU A 98 -4.16 -8.06 -6.19
C LEU A 98 -4.02 -8.57 -7.63
N GLY A 99 -2.96 -9.31 -7.94
CA GLY A 99 -2.75 -9.91 -9.26
C GLY A 99 -3.78 -10.99 -9.64
N LYS A 100 -4.54 -11.50 -8.67
CA LYS A 100 -5.64 -12.46 -8.90
C LYS A 100 -6.97 -11.76 -9.22
N GLU A 101 -7.04 -10.44 -9.03
CA GLU A 101 -8.25 -9.67 -9.29
C GLU A 101 -8.41 -9.39 -10.78
N THR A 102 -9.63 -9.53 -11.28
CA THR A 102 -9.97 -9.22 -12.68
C THR A 102 -10.81 -7.93 -12.76
N PRO A 103 -10.78 -7.22 -13.90
CA PRO A 103 -11.67 -6.07 -14.10
C PRO A 103 -13.12 -6.39 -13.77
N ASP A 104 -13.65 -7.52 -14.24
CA ASP A 104 -15.06 -7.88 -14.05
C ASP A 104 -15.41 -8.06 -12.56
N THR A 105 -14.52 -8.69 -11.76
CA THR A 105 -14.76 -8.89 -10.33
C THR A 105 -14.78 -7.58 -9.55
N ILE A 106 -13.98 -6.61 -9.97
CA ILE A 106 -13.89 -5.30 -9.30
C ILE A 106 -15.01 -4.37 -9.77
N GLU A 107 -15.30 -4.33 -11.08
CA GLU A 107 -16.42 -3.50 -11.60
C GLU A 107 -17.78 -3.94 -11.05
N ALA A 108 -17.96 -5.22 -10.71
CA ALA A 108 -19.16 -5.71 -10.02
C ALA A 108 -19.37 -5.10 -8.62
N LEU A 109 -18.36 -4.41 -8.06
CA LEU A 109 -18.42 -3.71 -6.77
C LEU A 109 -18.76 -2.22 -6.93
N ALA A 110 -18.77 -1.69 -8.15
CA ALA A 110 -19.04 -0.29 -8.41
C ALA A 110 -20.40 0.14 -7.82
N GLY A 111 -20.43 1.29 -7.16
CA GLY A 111 -21.60 1.85 -6.50
C GLY A 111 -22.06 1.15 -5.22
N LYS A 112 -21.40 0.05 -4.80
CA LYS A 112 -21.74 -0.65 -3.55
C LYS A 112 -21.27 0.13 -2.32
N ASP A 113 -21.99 -0.03 -1.23
CA ASP A 113 -21.64 0.56 0.05
C ASP A 113 -20.43 -0.12 0.68
N VAL A 114 -19.55 0.68 1.26
CA VAL A 114 -18.40 0.25 2.07
C VAL A 114 -18.35 1.10 3.33
N VAL A 115 -18.22 0.46 4.48
CA VAL A 115 -18.14 1.16 5.76
C VAL A 115 -16.75 0.96 6.36
N PHE A 116 -16.03 2.06 6.61
CA PHE A 116 -14.91 1.99 7.55
C PHE A 116 -15.48 1.95 8.96
N GLN A 117 -15.07 0.96 9.75
CA GLN A 117 -15.56 0.76 11.11
C GLN A 117 -14.42 0.58 12.12
N PHE A 118 -14.43 1.41 13.17
CA PHE A 118 -13.52 1.30 14.31
C PHE A 118 -14.34 1.40 15.61
N GLY A 119 -14.55 0.28 16.29
CA GLY A 119 -15.50 0.20 17.39
C GLY A 119 -16.90 0.65 16.94
N ASP A 120 -17.47 1.63 17.63
CA ASP A 120 -18.78 2.21 17.30
C ASP A 120 -18.71 3.31 16.23
N PHE A 121 -17.50 3.78 15.90
CA PHE A 121 -17.30 4.81 14.88
C PHE A 121 -17.40 4.21 13.48
N LYS A 122 -18.22 4.85 12.63
CA LYS A 122 -18.49 4.39 11.26
C LYS A 122 -18.40 5.56 10.28
N MET A 123 -17.71 5.34 9.16
CA MET A 123 -17.71 6.23 8.01
C MET A 123 -18.24 5.48 6.79
N PRO A 124 -19.44 5.83 6.30
CA PRO A 124 -19.99 5.21 5.09
C PRO A 124 -19.40 5.85 3.83
N PHE A 125 -19.14 5.02 2.81
CA PHE A 125 -18.67 5.39 1.49
C PHE A 125 -19.40 4.57 0.43
N THR A 126 -19.34 5.01 -0.83
CA THR A 126 -19.44 4.09 -1.97
C THR A 126 -18.05 3.49 -2.27
N ALA A 127 -17.99 2.42 -3.04
CA ALA A 127 -16.72 1.77 -3.43
C ALA A 127 -15.73 2.78 -4.03
N GLU A 128 -16.21 3.66 -4.92
CA GLU A 128 -15.38 4.69 -5.57
C GLU A 128 -14.88 5.74 -4.58
N THR A 129 -15.77 6.26 -3.73
CA THR A 129 -15.38 7.30 -2.77
C THR A 129 -14.48 6.74 -1.68
N PHE A 130 -14.65 5.48 -1.28
CA PHE A 130 -13.73 4.79 -0.38
C PHE A 130 -12.32 4.70 -1.00
N VAL A 131 -12.22 4.24 -2.25
CA VAL A 131 -10.93 4.14 -2.93
C VAL A 131 -10.28 5.52 -3.06
N MET A 132 -10.99 6.50 -3.62
CA MET A 132 -10.42 7.78 -4.01
C MET A 132 -10.13 8.71 -2.84
N SER A 133 -10.99 8.74 -1.82
CA SER A 133 -10.88 9.72 -0.72
C SER A 133 -10.31 9.14 0.57
N PHE A 134 -10.26 7.81 0.71
CA PHE A 134 -9.75 7.17 1.92
C PHE A 134 -8.56 6.25 1.63
N SER A 135 -8.74 5.19 0.83
CA SER A 135 -7.71 4.16 0.68
C SER A 135 -6.48 4.66 -0.09
N LEU A 136 -6.64 5.29 -1.26
CA LEU A 136 -5.50 5.81 -2.05
C LEU A 136 -4.70 6.89 -1.32
N PRO A 137 -5.31 7.90 -0.67
CA PRO A 137 -4.55 8.87 0.11
C PRO A 137 -3.72 8.24 1.22
N ASN A 138 -4.28 7.29 1.99
CA ASN A 138 -3.54 6.56 3.01
C ASN A 138 -2.41 5.71 2.40
N PHE A 139 -2.71 4.99 1.34
CA PHE A 139 -1.76 4.15 0.63
C PHE A 139 -0.54 4.95 0.14
N TYR A 140 -0.76 6.08 -0.54
CA TYR A 140 0.33 6.92 -1.01
C TYR A 140 1.09 7.59 0.12
N PHE A 141 0.40 8.01 1.18
CA PHE A 141 1.06 8.57 2.36
C PHE A 141 2.06 7.57 2.96
N HIS A 142 1.64 6.33 3.20
CA HIS A 142 2.50 5.31 3.79
C HIS A 142 3.60 4.86 2.83
N ALA A 143 3.31 4.70 1.54
CA ALA A 143 4.31 4.36 0.53
C ALA A 143 5.39 5.44 0.40
N THR A 144 5.00 6.71 0.38
CA THR A 144 5.93 7.85 0.30
C THR A 144 6.75 7.96 1.58
N THR A 145 6.12 7.81 2.76
CA THR A 145 6.84 7.83 4.05
C THR A 145 7.90 6.72 4.11
N ALA A 146 7.59 5.51 3.64
CA ALA A 146 8.57 4.43 3.57
C ALA A 146 9.75 4.77 2.63
N TYR A 147 9.46 5.35 1.45
CA TYR A 147 10.48 5.86 0.55
C TYR A 147 11.35 6.94 1.23
N ASP A 148 10.73 7.89 1.93
CA ASP A 148 11.43 9.00 2.59
C ASP A 148 12.33 8.50 3.72
N ILE A 149 11.90 7.50 4.51
CA ILE A 149 12.74 6.86 5.52
C ILE A 149 14.01 6.29 4.87
N LEU A 150 13.88 5.49 3.81
CA LEU A 150 15.02 4.91 3.10
C LEU A 150 15.90 6.01 2.50
N ARG A 151 15.31 7.04 1.92
CA ARG A 151 16.03 8.16 1.31
C ARG A 151 16.83 8.97 2.33
N THR A 152 16.26 9.27 3.50
CA THR A 152 16.94 10.01 4.58
C THR A 152 18.06 9.20 5.22
N LYS A 153 18.02 7.87 5.11
CA LYS A 153 19.07 6.96 5.58
C LYS A 153 20.15 6.66 4.52
N GLY A 154 20.14 7.40 3.40
CA GLY A 154 21.22 7.40 2.42
C GLY A 154 21.04 6.43 1.25
N VAL A 155 19.91 5.69 1.17
CA VAL A 155 19.65 4.82 0.01
C VAL A 155 19.59 5.68 -1.26
N PRO A 156 20.37 5.36 -2.33
CA PRO A 156 20.41 6.16 -3.54
C PRO A 156 19.15 5.93 -4.40
N LEU A 157 18.07 6.61 -4.01
CA LEU A 157 16.76 6.57 -4.64
C LEU A 157 16.41 7.90 -5.30
N GLY A 158 15.58 7.85 -6.32
CA GLY A 158 14.96 9.00 -6.94
C GLY A 158 13.47 8.76 -7.21
N LYS A 159 12.76 9.79 -7.66
CA LYS A 159 11.32 9.69 -7.95
C LYS A 159 10.97 8.53 -8.90
N ARG A 160 11.85 8.21 -9.85
CA ARG A 160 11.63 7.12 -10.81
C ARG A 160 11.56 5.75 -10.15
N ASP A 161 12.33 5.54 -9.09
CA ASP A 161 12.32 4.29 -8.33
C ASP A 161 10.97 4.07 -7.63
N PHE A 162 10.33 5.17 -7.18
CA PHE A 162 9.02 5.13 -6.53
C PHE A 162 7.85 4.92 -7.51
N MET A 163 7.93 5.48 -8.73
CA MET A 163 6.79 5.53 -9.65
C MET A 163 6.38 4.16 -10.20
N GLY A 164 7.21 3.14 -10.12
CA GLY A 164 6.93 1.83 -10.68
C GLY A 164 6.83 1.85 -12.22
N LYS A 165 6.19 0.82 -12.78
CA LYS A 165 6.00 0.70 -14.23
C LYS A 165 4.83 1.56 -14.69
N LEU A 166 5.13 2.60 -15.47
CA LEU A 166 4.09 3.50 -16.02
C LEU A 166 3.21 2.79 -17.04
N ARG A 167 1.91 3.07 -16.98
CA ARG A 167 0.89 2.60 -17.94
C ARG A 167 0.78 3.60 -19.09
N MET A 168 1.73 3.54 -20.03
CA MET A 168 1.77 4.46 -21.17
C MET A 168 0.84 3.99 -22.28
N LYS A 169 0.31 4.95 -23.06
CA LYS A 169 -0.37 4.65 -24.30
C LYS A 169 0.68 4.19 -25.32
N VAL A 170 0.53 2.98 -25.82
CA VAL A 170 1.33 2.40 -26.92
C VAL A 170 0.55 2.44 -28.21
#